data_8ea7e5cf4f66860c45aabee41d1725dd
#
_entry.id   8ea7e5cf4f66860c45aabee41d1725dd
#
_cell.length_a   1.000
_cell.length_b   1.000
_cell.length_c   1.000
_cell.angle_alpha   90.00
_cell.angle_beta   90.00
_cell.angle_gamma   90.00
#
_symmetry.space_group_name_H-M   'P 1'
#
loop_
_entity.id
_entity.type
_entity.pdbx_description
1 polymer ?
#
loop_
_entity_poly.entity_id
_entity_poly.type
_entity_poly.pdbx_seq_one_letter_code
_entity_poly.pdbx_strand_id
1 'polypeptide(L)'
;MIYSWGDSRRFNSYAGYFKRTFGRRIQKLAIDAGFTCPNRDGTLASGGCTYCNNKAFNPSYCDAGKTITRQINEGIEFHANRYRRAESFLAYFQAFCNTYASVEVLKQRYGEALAHPKVIGLVIGTRPDCVDDKILDYLAGISKTKYVIVEYGIESCYNATLQRINRGHDFEKSVEAIRATAQRKIKCGAHIIFGLPGETVQMMFDEAEILSQLPLDTVKFHQLQIIKGTVMEHEFINNPHDFHVFEVDEYIDFFVKFAERLNPKIVVERFVGEVPPRFLSQSAWSLLRNDRLIAKFEKRLEELNTYQGKYFMRVKNE
;
A
#
# COMPACT_ATOMS: atom_id res chain seq x y z
N MET A 1 -13.27 -9.65 -24.12
CA MET A 1 -12.58 -10.79 -23.45
C MET A 1 -12.77 -10.63 -21.94
N ILE A 2 -13.02 -11.70 -21.20
CA ILE A 2 -13.05 -11.70 -19.72
C ILE A 2 -11.77 -12.37 -19.27
N TYR A 3 -11.01 -11.70 -18.39
CA TYR A 3 -9.75 -12.20 -17.87
C TYR A 3 -9.94 -13.12 -16.66
N SER A 4 -8.90 -13.78 -16.22
CA SER A 4 -8.92 -14.76 -15.11
C SER A 4 -9.42 -14.21 -13.77
N TRP A 5 -9.39 -12.90 -13.57
CA TRP A 5 -9.93 -12.21 -12.40
C TRP A 5 -11.42 -11.84 -12.52
N GLY A 6 -12.09 -12.20 -13.63
CA GLY A 6 -13.54 -12.12 -13.74
C GLY A 6 -14.10 -10.78 -14.24
N ASP A 7 -13.31 -9.93 -14.91
CA ASP A 7 -13.82 -8.76 -15.64
C ASP A 7 -13.03 -8.48 -16.93
N SER A 8 -13.43 -7.46 -17.69
CA SER A 8 -12.84 -7.12 -18.98
C SER A 8 -11.65 -6.16 -18.90
N ARG A 9 -11.34 -5.62 -17.72
CA ARG A 9 -10.21 -4.72 -17.50
C ARG A 9 -8.91 -5.49 -17.64
N ARG A 10 -7.91 -4.94 -18.31
CA ARG A 10 -6.64 -5.62 -18.63
C ARG A 10 -5.71 -5.84 -17.42
N PHE A 11 -6.13 -5.44 -16.22
CA PHE A 11 -5.45 -5.74 -14.96
C PHE A 11 -6.48 -5.96 -13.84
N ASN A 12 -6.11 -6.74 -12.83
CA ASN A 12 -6.95 -7.03 -11.67
C ASN A 12 -7.01 -5.82 -10.73
N SER A 13 -7.92 -4.92 -11.04
CA SER A 13 -8.03 -3.64 -10.34
C SER A 13 -8.77 -3.77 -9.01
N TYR A 14 -8.38 -2.95 -8.04
CA TYR A 14 -9.01 -2.88 -6.71
C TYR A 14 -10.52 -2.54 -6.78
N ALA A 15 -10.88 -1.61 -7.65
CA ALA A 15 -12.29 -1.26 -7.84
C ALA A 15 -13.11 -2.44 -8.41
N GLY A 16 -12.55 -3.18 -9.37
CA GLY A 16 -13.14 -4.41 -9.92
C GLY A 16 -13.26 -5.50 -8.85
N TYR A 17 -12.20 -5.71 -8.07
CA TYR A 17 -12.18 -6.66 -6.97
C TYR A 17 -13.31 -6.39 -5.96
N PHE A 18 -13.47 -5.16 -5.47
CA PHE A 18 -14.54 -4.84 -4.53
C PHE A 18 -15.94 -4.97 -5.12
N LYS A 19 -16.11 -4.60 -6.40
CA LYS A 19 -17.40 -4.80 -7.09
C LYS A 19 -17.77 -6.28 -7.18
N ARG A 20 -16.80 -7.15 -7.46
CA ARG A 20 -17.03 -8.61 -7.50
C ARG A 20 -17.27 -9.19 -6.10
N THR A 21 -16.54 -8.70 -5.08
CA THR A 21 -16.61 -9.24 -3.71
C THR A 21 -17.87 -8.79 -2.96
N PHE A 22 -18.26 -7.51 -3.11
CA PHE A 22 -19.33 -6.90 -2.31
C PHE A 22 -20.56 -6.46 -3.14
N GLY A 23 -20.54 -6.64 -4.47
CA GLY A 23 -21.59 -6.16 -5.36
C GLY A 23 -21.73 -4.64 -5.46
N ARG A 24 -20.90 -3.89 -4.75
CA ARG A 24 -20.98 -2.44 -4.63
C ARG A 24 -19.60 -1.77 -4.48
N ARG A 25 -19.60 -0.45 -4.57
CA ARG A 25 -18.39 0.37 -4.33
C ARG A 25 -18.10 0.45 -2.84
N ILE A 26 -16.87 0.13 -2.49
CA ILE A 26 -16.33 0.29 -1.13
C ILE A 26 -15.26 1.38 -1.16
N GLN A 27 -15.25 2.25 -0.15
CA GLN A 27 -14.26 3.31 -0.01
C GLN A 27 -13.45 3.12 1.27
N LYS A 28 -12.14 3.31 1.20
CA LYS A 28 -11.27 3.42 2.38
C LYS A 28 -11.37 4.81 2.98
N LEU A 29 -11.47 4.88 4.31
CA LEU A 29 -11.38 6.10 5.10
C LEU A 29 -10.11 6.04 5.92
N ALA A 30 -9.16 6.92 5.65
CA ALA A 30 -7.92 6.99 6.40
C ALA A 30 -8.18 7.42 7.85
N ILE A 31 -7.47 6.83 8.79
CA ILE A 31 -7.59 7.07 10.23
C ILE A 31 -6.18 7.19 10.81
N ASP A 32 -5.97 8.23 11.60
CA ASP A 32 -4.83 8.36 12.49
C ASP A 32 -5.28 8.00 13.92
N ALA A 33 -4.90 6.83 14.39
CA ALA A 33 -5.30 6.33 15.70
C ALA A 33 -4.27 6.64 16.80
N GLY A 34 -3.29 7.50 16.52
CA GLY A 34 -2.26 7.91 17.47
C GLY A 34 -1.20 6.84 17.76
N PHE A 35 -1.01 5.87 16.86
CA PHE A 35 0.10 4.92 16.96
C PHE A 35 1.43 5.60 16.65
N THR A 36 2.52 4.97 17.08
CA THR A 36 3.90 5.38 16.74
C THR A 36 4.59 4.32 15.85
N CYS A 37 5.89 4.45 15.68
CA CYS A 37 6.70 3.54 14.89
C CYS A 37 8.00 3.24 15.66
N PRO A 38 8.38 1.95 15.85
CA PRO A 38 9.59 1.58 16.58
C PRO A 38 10.88 2.12 15.93
N ASN A 39 10.82 2.45 14.64
CA ASN A 39 11.92 3.07 13.91
C ASN A 39 12.03 4.60 14.15
N ARG A 40 11.12 5.18 14.95
CA ARG A 40 11.08 6.61 15.25
C ARG A 40 11.14 6.93 16.73
N ASP A 41 10.58 6.07 17.58
CA ASP A 41 10.45 6.31 19.03
C ASP A 41 11.69 5.88 19.84
N GLY A 42 12.72 5.38 19.17
CA GLY A 42 13.98 4.95 19.79
C GLY A 42 14.02 3.47 20.17
N THR A 43 12.94 2.70 19.93
CA THR A 43 12.91 1.27 20.25
C THR A 43 13.82 0.45 19.33
N LEU A 44 13.78 0.71 18.03
CA LEU A 44 14.69 0.11 17.03
C LEU A 44 15.71 1.13 16.53
N ALA A 45 15.23 2.33 16.17
CA ALA A 45 16.06 3.43 15.69
C ALA A 45 15.36 4.78 15.96
N SER A 46 16.08 5.88 15.74
CA SER A 46 15.51 7.22 15.79
C SER A 46 15.40 7.82 14.39
N GLY A 47 14.46 8.75 14.18
CA GLY A 47 14.29 9.48 12.92
C GLY A 47 13.38 8.80 11.88
N GLY A 48 13.25 7.49 11.88
CA GLY A 48 12.42 6.73 10.94
C GLY A 48 13.12 6.40 9.63
N CYS A 49 12.37 5.89 8.66
CA CYS A 49 12.89 5.65 7.32
C CYS A 49 13.25 6.97 6.63
N THR A 50 14.28 6.98 5.78
CA THR A 50 14.83 8.20 5.17
C THR A 50 13.82 8.99 4.34
N TYR A 51 12.81 8.33 3.76
CA TYR A 51 11.74 8.92 2.96
C TYR A 51 10.50 9.35 3.75
N CYS A 52 10.41 9.00 5.05
CA CYS A 52 9.15 9.02 5.78
C CYS A 52 8.71 10.41 6.23
N ASN A 53 7.56 10.87 5.72
CA ASN A 53 6.85 12.04 6.23
C ASN A 53 5.32 11.77 6.22
N ASN A 54 4.76 11.33 7.35
CA ASN A 54 3.33 11.01 7.44
C ASN A 54 2.41 12.19 7.16
N LYS A 55 2.84 13.45 7.41
CA LYS A 55 2.03 14.63 7.12
C LYS A 55 1.72 14.80 5.63
N ALA A 56 2.59 14.26 4.77
CA ALA A 56 2.40 14.31 3.31
C ALA A 56 1.29 13.38 2.81
N PHE A 57 0.94 12.35 3.59
CA PHE A 57 0.03 11.28 3.16
C PHE A 57 -1.31 11.25 3.89
N ASN A 58 -1.45 11.97 5.02
CA ASN A 58 -2.68 12.02 5.77
C ASN A 58 -3.65 13.07 5.21
N PRO A 59 -4.93 12.70 4.94
CA PRO A 59 -5.97 13.67 4.65
C PRO A 59 -6.15 14.68 5.80
N SER A 60 -6.66 15.86 5.49
CA SER A 60 -6.80 16.96 6.46
C SER A 60 -7.75 16.67 7.63
N TYR A 61 -8.63 15.69 7.49
CA TYR A 61 -9.54 15.29 8.57
C TYR A 61 -8.89 14.30 9.56
N CYS A 62 -7.80 13.62 9.18
CA CYS A 62 -7.07 12.70 10.05
C CYS A 62 -6.25 13.45 11.08
N ASP A 63 -6.52 13.17 12.37
CA ASP A 63 -5.84 13.79 13.49
C ASP A 63 -5.92 12.86 14.71
N ALA A 64 -4.78 12.50 15.29
CA ALA A 64 -4.69 11.62 16.46
C ALA A 64 -5.40 12.16 17.71
N GLY A 65 -5.64 13.47 17.80
CA GLY A 65 -6.42 14.10 18.85
C GLY A 65 -7.93 13.92 18.72
N LYS A 66 -8.43 13.41 17.58
CA LYS A 66 -9.86 13.13 17.37
C LYS A 66 -10.17 11.68 17.69
N THR A 67 -11.41 11.39 18.09
CA THR A 67 -11.91 10.01 18.17
C THR A 67 -11.93 9.37 16.78
N ILE A 68 -11.82 8.05 16.72
CA ILE A 68 -11.87 7.30 15.45
C ILE A 68 -13.24 7.49 14.80
N THR A 69 -14.32 7.46 15.57
CA THR A 69 -15.68 7.71 15.09
C THR A 69 -15.80 9.09 14.44
N ARG A 70 -15.20 10.13 15.03
CA ARG A 70 -15.20 11.48 14.45
C ARG A 70 -14.45 11.52 13.12
N GLN A 71 -13.27 10.91 13.06
CA GLN A 71 -12.49 10.84 11.80
C GLN A 71 -13.25 10.07 10.71
N ILE A 72 -13.98 9.00 11.04
CA ILE A 72 -14.84 8.27 10.10
C ILE A 72 -15.94 9.18 9.56
N ASN A 73 -16.66 9.90 10.40
CA ASN A 73 -17.73 10.81 9.97
C ASN A 73 -17.20 11.94 9.08
N GLU A 74 -16.14 12.62 9.51
CA GLU A 74 -15.49 13.67 8.72
C GLU A 74 -14.93 13.13 7.40
N GLY A 75 -14.41 11.89 7.39
CA GLY A 75 -13.93 11.20 6.19
C GLY A 75 -15.05 10.87 5.21
N ILE A 76 -16.23 10.46 5.69
CA ILE A 76 -17.42 10.25 4.86
C ILE A 76 -17.82 11.55 4.18
N GLU A 77 -17.89 12.66 4.93
CA GLU A 77 -18.23 14.00 4.41
C GLU A 77 -17.17 14.49 3.40
N PHE A 78 -15.88 14.36 3.74
CA PHE A 78 -14.77 14.75 2.86
C PHE A 78 -14.83 14.04 1.50
N HIS A 79 -15.25 12.78 1.49
CA HIS A 79 -15.33 11.98 0.27
C HIS A 79 -16.71 12.03 -0.42
N ALA A 80 -17.73 12.64 0.17
CA ALA A 80 -19.11 12.63 -0.34
C ALA A 80 -19.23 13.15 -1.77
N ASN A 81 -18.51 14.21 -2.12
CA ASN A 81 -18.54 14.77 -3.47
C ASN A 81 -17.81 13.92 -4.51
N ARG A 82 -16.70 13.27 -4.12
CA ARG A 82 -15.87 12.46 -5.04
C ARG A 82 -16.42 11.03 -5.20
N TYR A 83 -17.05 10.49 -4.16
CA TYR A 83 -17.48 9.09 -4.09
C TYR A 83 -18.96 8.92 -3.73
N ARG A 84 -19.82 9.69 -4.40
CA ARG A 84 -21.28 9.79 -4.15
C ARG A 84 -22.04 8.45 -4.03
N ARG A 85 -21.46 7.35 -4.55
CA ARG A 85 -22.07 6.00 -4.54
C ARG A 85 -21.49 5.07 -3.48
N ALA A 86 -20.62 5.56 -2.60
CA ALA A 86 -20.07 4.72 -1.55
C ALA A 86 -20.98 4.79 -0.31
N GLU A 87 -21.61 3.66 0.01
CA GLU A 87 -22.49 3.50 1.17
C GLU A 87 -21.83 2.68 2.29
N SER A 88 -20.71 2.03 1.98
CA SER A 88 -19.97 1.18 2.91
C SER A 88 -18.48 1.50 2.83
N PHE A 89 -17.83 1.45 3.98
CA PHE A 89 -16.47 1.92 4.12
C PHE A 89 -15.59 0.89 4.82
N LEU A 90 -14.29 0.95 4.53
CA LEU A 90 -13.26 0.29 5.31
C LEU A 90 -12.52 1.33 6.13
N ALA A 91 -12.39 1.10 7.41
CA ALA A 91 -11.56 1.91 8.29
C ALA A 91 -10.08 1.60 8.01
N TYR A 92 -9.38 2.55 7.42
CA TYR A 92 -7.99 2.40 7.00
C TYR A 92 -7.04 3.08 7.98
N PHE A 93 -6.46 2.30 8.87
CA PHE A 93 -5.41 2.72 9.78
C PHE A 93 -4.11 2.83 9.01
N GLN A 94 -3.70 4.05 8.68
CA GLN A 94 -2.59 4.31 7.76
C GLN A 94 -1.38 4.94 8.43
N ALA A 95 -1.57 5.85 9.39
CA ALA A 95 -0.47 6.58 10.01
C ALA A 95 0.40 5.67 10.87
N PHE A 96 1.71 5.64 10.62
CA PHE A 96 2.71 4.86 11.38
C PHE A 96 2.49 3.34 11.35
N CYS A 97 2.69 2.66 12.51
CA CYS A 97 2.60 1.20 12.63
C CYS A 97 1.37 0.83 13.44
N ASN A 98 0.30 0.48 12.77
CA ASN A 98 -1.01 0.35 13.41
C ASN A 98 -1.25 -0.98 14.15
N THR A 99 -0.24 -1.81 14.27
CA THR A 99 -0.22 -3.00 15.15
C THR A 99 0.81 -2.85 16.29
N TYR A 100 1.54 -1.73 16.35
CA TYR A 100 2.57 -1.49 17.35
C TYR A 100 1.94 -0.99 18.66
N ALA A 101 1.23 -1.88 19.34
CA ALA A 101 0.59 -1.67 20.64
C ALA A 101 0.17 -3.02 21.26
N SER A 102 -0.26 -3.00 22.52
CA SER A 102 -0.85 -4.21 23.13
C SER A 102 -2.19 -4.57 22.47
N VAL A 103 -2.56 -5.85 22.53
CA VAL A 103 -3.83 -6.33 21.96
C VAL A 103 -5.04 -5.62 22.57
N GLU A 104 -4.96 -5.21 23.84
CA GLU A 104 -6.03 -4.45 24.53
C GLU A 104 -6.24 -3.09 23.88
N VAL A 105 -5.17 -2.36 23.55
CA VAL A 105 -5.24 -1.09 22.83
C VAL A 105 -5.78 -1.30 21.42
N LEU A 106 -5.34 -2.35 20.71
CA LEU A 106 -5.86 -2.70 19.40
C LEU A 106 -7.36 -3.01 19.45
N LYS A 107 -7.83 -3.77 20.44
CA LYS A 107 -9.26 -4.06 20.66
C LYS A 107 -10.06 -2.78 20.82
N GLN A 108 -9.58 -1.83 21.61
CA GLN A 108 -10.25 -0.55 21.80
C GLN A 108 -10.34 0.24 20.49
N ARG A 109 -9.20 0.44 19.79
CA ARG A 109 -9.12 1.25 18.56
C ARG A 109 -9.90 0.64 17.41
N TYR A 110 -9.71 -0.64 17.15
CA TYR A 110 -10.41 -1.32 16.05
C TYR A 110 -11.88 -1.55 16.38
N GLY A 111 -12.22 -1.81 17.67
CA GLY A 111 -13.59 -1.93 18.14
C GLY A 111 -14.40 -0.65 17.94
N GLU A 112 -13.81 0.53 18.22
CA GLU A 112 -14.45 1.83 17.96
C GLU A 112 -14.76 1.99 16.46
N ALA A 113 -13.81 1.68 15.58
CA ALA A 113 -14.02 1.75 14.13
C ALA A 113 -15.13 0.79 13.66
N LEU A 114 -15.12 -0.46 14.15
CA LEU A 114 -16.07 -1.50 13.75
C LEU A 114 -17.48 -1.30 14.33
N ALA A 115 -17.63 -0.51 15.40
CA ALA A 115 -18.94 -0.13 15.96
C ALA A 115 -19.70 0.86 15.05
N HIS A 116 -19.01 1.55 14.14
CA HIS A 116 -19.65 2.47 13.21
C HIS A 116 -20.48 1.71 12.15
N PRO A 117 -21.80 2.01 11.98
CA PRO A 117 -22.73 1.21 11.18
C PRO A 117 -22.36 1.11 9.68
N LYS A 118 -21.65 2.10 9.15
CA LYS A 118 -21.22 2.11 7.74
C LYS A 118 -19.86 1.44 7.52
N VAL A 119 -19.16 0.99 8.58
CA VAL A 119 -17.85 0.34 8.49
C VAL A 119 -18.04 -1.17 8.40
N ILE A 120 -17.58 -1.75 7.31
CA ILE A 120 -17.70 -3.19 7.03
C ILE A 120 -16.42 -3.98 7.32
N GLY A 121 -15.32 -3.30 7.66
CA GLY A 121 -14.06 -3.95 7.93
C GLY A 121 -12.89 -2.98 8.13
N LEU A 122 -11.71 -3.57 8.27
CA LEU A 122 -10.46 -2.90 8.59
C LEU A 122 -9.44 -3.08 7.46
N VAL A 123 -8.67 -2.04 7.22
CA VAL A 123 -7.40 -2.08 6.49
C VAL A 123 -6.33 -1.55 7.44
N ILE A 124 -5.31 -2.33 7.69
CA ILE A 124 -4.32 -2.06 8.73
C ILE A 124 -2.94 -1.96 8.09
N GLY A 125 -2.47 -0.72 7.88
CA GLY A 125 -1.11 -0.46 7.42
C GLY A 125 -0.13 -0.61 8.57
N THR A 126 0.88 -1.45 8.41
CA THR A 126 1.88 -1.69 9.45
C THR A 126 3.23 -2.13 8.89
N ARG A 127 4.19 -2.29 9.77
CA ARG A 127 5.52 -2.87 9.50
C ARG A 127 5.47 -4.38 9.71
N PRO A 128 6.26 -5.17 8.95
CA PRO A 128 6.34 -6.62 9.13
C PRO A 128 6.84 -7.06 10.51
N ASP A 129 7.71 -6.27 11.13
CA ASP A 129 8.29 -6.51 12.45
C ASP A 129 7.40 -6.04 13.62
N CYS A 130 6.21 -5.50 13.33
CA CYS A 130 5.24 -5.04 14.33
C CYS A 130 4.03 -5.98 14.46
N VAL A 131 4.16 -7.25 14.08
CA VAL A 131 3.12 -8.26 14.29
C VAL A 131 3.70 -9.47 15.03
N ASP A 132 2.88 -10.07 15.88
CA ASP A 132 3.14 -11.33 16.57
C ASP A 132 1.91 -12.24 16.47
N ASP A 133 2.06 -13.46 16.99
CA ASP A 133 0.98 -14.46 16.98
C ASP A 133 -0.28 -13.96 17.70
N LYS A 134 -0.15 -13.26 18.82
CA LYS A 134 -1.31 -12.76 19.59
C LYS A 134 -2.10 -11.72 18.80
N ILE A 135 -1.41 -10.81 18.12
CA ILE A 135 -2.01 -9.79 17.28
C ILE A 135 -2.70 -10.44 16.09
N LEU A 136 -2.01 -11.36 15.39
CA LEU A 136 -2.57 -12.06 14.24
C LEU A 136 -3.76 -12.94 14.61
N ASP A 137 -3.73 -13.63 15.76
CA ASP A 137 -4.85 -14.43 16.25
C ASP A 137 -6.08 -13.56 16.58
N TYR A 138 -5.86 -12.37 17.15
CA TYR A 138 -6.93 -11.41 17.38
C TYR A 138 -7.55 -10.92 16.04
N LEU A 139 -6.72 -10.57 15.06
CA LEU A 139 -7.19 -10.14 13.74
C LEU A 139 -7.90 -11.27 12.99
N ALA A 140 -7.43 -12.52 13.13
CA ALA A 140 -8.10 -13.71 12.60
C ALA A 140 -9.50 -13.90 13.22
N GLY A 141 -9.65 -13.59 14.49
CA GLY A 141 -10.96 -13.59 15.16
C GLY A 141 -11.94 -12.62 14.49
N ILE A 142 -11.50 -11.38 14.22
CA ILE A 142 -12.31 -10.35 13.55
C ILE A 142 -12.62 -10.77 12.10
N SER A 143 -11.65 -11.35 11.39
CA SER A 143 -11.76 -11.71 9.98
C SER A 143 -12.84 -12.76 9.68
N LYS A 144 -13.32 -13.49 10.70
CA LYS A 144 -14.43 -14.43 10.57
C LYS A 144 -15.77 -13.77 10.22
N THR A 145 -15.97 -12.51 10.59
CA THR A 145 -17.24 -11.79 10.42
C THR A 145 -17.12 -10.45 9.71
N LYS A 146 -15.91 -9.90 9.62
CA LYS A 146 -15.61 -8.59 9.01
C LYS A 146 -14.52 -8.74 7.96
N TYR A 147 -14.49 -7.85 6.98
CA TYR A 147 -13.35 -7.77 6.06
C TYR A 147 -12.13 -7.25 6.82
N VAL A 148 -11.05 -7.99 6.83
CA VAL A 148 -9.77 -7.57 7.42
C VAL A 148 -8.65 -7.81 6.43
N ILE A 149 -7.84 -6.81 6.20
CA ILE A 149 -6.59 -6.91 5.46
C ILE A 149 -5.46 -6.21 6.20
N VAL A 150 -4.33 -6.89 6.34
CA VAL A 150 -3.09 -6.30 6.86
C VAL A 150 -2.22 -5.92 5.67
N GLU A 151 -1.87 -4.64 5.58
CA GLU A 151 -1.01 -4.09 4.51
C GLU A 151 0.39 -3.84 5.07
N TYR A 152 1.35 -4.62 4.63
CA TYR A 152 2.74 -4.51 5.06
C TYR A 152 3.52 -3.52 4.19
N GLY A 153 4.16 -2.53 4.82
CA GLY A 153 5.18 -1.74 4.16
C GLY A 153 6.44 -2.59 3.96
N ILE A 154 6.54 -3.27 2.84
CA ILE A 154 7.77 -4.00 2.44
C ILE A 154 8.78 -2.99 1.92
N GLU A 155 8.33 -2.10 1.04
CA GLU A 155 8.98 -1.00 0.34
C GLU A 155 9.96 -1.49 -0.75
N SER A 156 10.78 -2.51 -0.51
CA SER A 156 11.71 -3.16 -1.43
C SER A 156 11.90 -4.64 -1.09
N CYS A 157 12.19 -5.46 -2.09
CA CYS A 157 12.57 -6.86 -1.88
C CYS A 157 14.08 -7.06 -1.63
N TYR A 158 14.87 -5.98 -1.55
CA TYR A 158 16.33 -6.03 -1.46
C TYR A 158 16.85 -5.50 -0.13
N ASN A 159 17.58 -6.33 0.63
CA ASN A 159 18.09 -5.98 1.95
C ASN A 159 19.06 -4.80 1.92
N ALA A 160 19.88 -4.66 0.87
CA ALA A 160 20.77 -3.52 0.70
C ALA A 160 19.97 -2.20 0.59
N THR A 161 18.87 -2.18 -0.16
CA THR A 161 17.97 -1.03 -0.26
C THR A 161 17.29 -0.75 1.07
N LEU A 162 16.74 -1.79 1.73
CA LEU A 162 16.08 -1.66 3.03
C LEU A 162 17.02 -1.08 4.09
N GLN A 163 18.27 -1.51 4.11
CA GLN A 163 19.30 -0.95 5.00
C GLN A 163 19.57 0.52 4.66
N ARG A 164 19.75 0.85 3.39
CA ARG A 164 20.03 2.22 2.94
C ARG A 164 18.92 3.21 3.30
N ILE A 165 17.66 2.79 3.16
CA ILE A 165 16.51 3.64 3.52
C ILE A 165 16.18 3.60 5.02
N ASN A 166 17.05 3.03 5.86
CA ASN A 166 16.85 2.87 7.30
C ASN A 166 15.52 2.20 7.64
N ARG A 167 15.20 1.06 6.97
CA ARG A 167 13.92 0.37 7.17
C ARG A 167 13.84 -0.35 8.50
N GLY A 168 14.98 -0.82 9.04
CA GLY A 168 15.10 -1.45 10.36
C GLY A 168 14.61 -2.91 10.43
N HIS A 169 14.27 -3.52 9.29
CA HIS A 169 14.03 -4.96 9.11
C HIS A 169 14.48 -5.37 7.72
N ASP A 170 14.73 -6.66 7.53
CA ASP A 170 15.05 -7.29 6.24
C ASP A 170 13.80 -7.74 5.48
N PHE A 171 14.01 -8.25 4.26
CA PHE A 171 12.93 -8.78 3.42
C PHE A 171 12.40 -10.11 3.95
N GLU A 172 13.25 -10.92 4.56
CA GLU A 172 12.91 -12.21 5.17
C GLU A 172 11.85 -12.01 6.27
N LYS A 173 11.96 -10.94 7.07
CA LYS A 173 10.93 -10.58 8.05
C LYS A 173 9.60 -10.23 7.41
N SER A 174 9.63 -9.60 6.24
CA SER A 174 8.41 -9.35 5.46
C SER A 174 7.76 -10.65 4.98
N VAL A 175 8.55 -11.59 4.47
CA VAL A 175 8.08 -12.91 4.02
C VAL A 175 7.47 -13.70 5.18
N GLU A 176 8.12 -13.69 6.35
CA GLU A 176 7.62 -14.34 7.58
C GLU A 176 6.24 -13.78 7.98
N ALA A 177 6.12 -12.46 8.09
CA ALA A 177 4.88 -11.80 8.49
C ALA A 177 3.73 -12.06 7.50
N ILE A 178 4.00 -12.01 6.19
CA ILE A 178 3.03 -12.30 5.14
C ILE A 178 2.53 -13.74 5.23
N ARG A 179 3.45 -14.71 5.38
CA ARG A 179 3.09 -16.12 5.51
C ARG A 179 2.29 -16.42 6.77
N ALA A 180 2.70 -15.88 7.92
CA ALA A 180 2.00 -16.02 9.19
C ALA A 180 0.56 -15.45 9.13
N THR A 181 0.38 -14.32 8.43
CA THR A 181 -0.93 -13.69 8.20
C THR A 181 -1.81 -14.56 7.30
N ALA A 182 -1.27 -15.05 6.17
CA ALA A 182 -2.00 -15.88 5.24
C ALA A 182 -2.39 -17.26 5.82
N GLN A 183 -1.53 -17.87 6.66
CA GLN A 183 -1.82 -19.12 7.39
C GLN A 183 -3.06 -18.98 8.27
N ARG A 184 -3.30 -17.78 8.82
CA ARG A 184 -4.50 -17.47 9.62
C ARG A 184 -5.72 -17.06 8.78
N LYS A 185 -5.61 -17.16 7.43
CA LYS A 185 -6.67 -16.78 6.47
C LYS A 185 -7.07 -15.31 6.57
N ILE A 186 -6.19 -14.46 7.05
CA ILE A 186 -6.33 -13.01 6.99
C ILE A 186 -5.83 -12.56 5.62
N LYS A 187 -6.51 -11.61 4.99
CA LYS A 187 -6.04 -11.02 3.73
C LYS A 187 -4.77 -10.24 3.96
N CYS A 188 -3.86 -10.33 3.00
CA CYS A 188 -2.54 -9.73 3.07
C CYS A 188 -2.29 -8.80 1.89
N GLY A 189 -1.86 -7.58 2.19
CA GLY A 189 -1.43 -6.59 1.20
C GLY A 189 0.03 -6.20 1.40
N ALA A 190 0.64 -5.65 0.35
CA ALA A 190 2.00 -5.13 0.39
C ALA A 190 2.09 -3.72 -0.21
N HIS A 191 3.05 -2.93 0.27
CA HIS A 191 3.46 -1.66 -0.34
C HIS A 191 4.87 -1.81 -0.89
N ILE A 192 5.09 -1.30 -2.11
CA ILE A 192 6.39 -1.28 -2.80
C ILE A 192 6.63 0.12 -3.35
N ILE A 193 7.87 0.58 -3.28
CA ILE A 193 8.30 1.87 -3.83
C ILE A 193 9.32 1.63 -4.92
N PHE A 194 9.02 1.99 -6.16
CA PHE A 194 9.95 1.91 -7.29
C PHE A 194 10.83 3.15 -7.40
N GLY A 195 12.11 2.94 -7.66
CA GLY A 195 13.10 3.99 -7.84
C GLY A 195 13.87 4.35 -6.56
N LEU A 196 13.82 3.49 -5.54
CA LEU A 196 14.62 3.66 -4.33
C LEU A 196 16.13 3.68 -4.65
N PRO A 197 16.94 4.38 -3.84
CA PRO A 197 18.35 4.57 -4.15
C PRO A 197 19.12 3.25 -4.20
N GLY A 198 19.89 3.06 -5.27
CA GLY A 198 20.68 1.86 -5.54
C GLY A 198 19.95 0.76 -6.29
N GLU A 199 18.66 0.91 -6.57
CA GLU A 199 17.91 -0.07 -7.37
C GLU A 199 18.00 0.21 -8.87
N THR A 200 18.30 -0.82 -9.64
CA THR A 200 18.22 -0.77 -11.10
C THR A 200 16.83 -1.09 -11.59
N VAL A 201 16.51 -0.69 -12.83
CA VAL A 201 15.22 -1.04 -13.47
C VAL A 201 15.03 -2.55 -13.54
N GLN A 202 16.11 -3.34 -13.74
CA GLN A 202 16.03 -4.79 -13.75
C GLN A 202 15.66 -5.35 -12.37
N MET A 203 16.27 -4.86 -11.29
CA MET A 203 15.91 -5.24 -9.93
C MET A 203 14.42 -4.99 -9.66
N MET A 204 13.91 -3.81 -10.05
CA MET A 204 12.48 -3.50 -9.91
C MET A 204 11.58 -4.44 -10.73
N PHE A 205 12.01 -4.91 -11.93
CA PHE A 205 11.25 -5.94 -12.67
C PHE A 205 11.25 -7.29 -11.98
N ASP A 206 12.36 -7.69 -11.37
CA ASP A 206 12.49 -8.98 -10.68
C ASP A 206 11.59 -9.04 -9.43
N GLU A 207 11.25 -7.89 -8.84
CA GLU A 207 10.26 -7.83 -7.74
C GLU A 207 8.88 -8.39 -8.15
N ALA A 208 8.49 -8.31 -9.44
CA ALA A 208 7.22 -8.88 -9.88
C ALA A 208 7.20 -10.41 -9.66
N GLU A 209 8.30 -11.09 -9.91
CA GLU A 209 8.43 -12.53 -9.71
C GLU A 209 8.50 -12.88 -8.22
N ILE A 210 9.29 -12.12 -7.45
CA ILE A 210 9.44 -12.30 -6.00
C ILE A 210 8.09 -12.14 -5.31
N LEU A 211 7.36 -11.05 -5.56
CA LEU A 211 6.05 -10.79 -4.98
C LEU A 211 5.00 -11.82 -5.40
N SER A 212 5.10 -12.32 -6.63
CA SER A 212 4.18 -13.33 -7.18
C SER A 212 4.27 -14.69 -6.49
N GLN A 213 5.37 -14.97 -5.77
CA GLN A 213 5.56 -16.18 -4.96
C GLN A 213 5.01 -16.06 -3.55
N LEU A 214 4.63 -14.85 -3.10
CA LEU A 214 4.09 -14.60 -1.79
C LEU A 214 2.56 -14.73 -1.80
N PRO A 215 1.93 -15.17 -0.70
CA PRO A 215 0.49 -15.27 -0.56
C PRO A 215 -0.17 -13.88 -0.36
N LEU A 216 0.02 -12.99 -1.33
CA LEU A 216 -0.53 -11.64 -1.32
C LEU A 216 -1.90 -11.60 -2.00
N ASP A 217 -2.87 -10.94 -1.37
CA ASP A 217 -4.17 -10.61 -1.97
C ASP A 217 -4.09 -9.31 -2.78
N THR A 218 -3.40 -8.29 -2.26
CA THR A 218 -3.30 -6.97 -2.90
C THR A 218 -1.88 -6.43 -2.86
N VAL A 219 -1.52 -5.60 -3.84
CA VAL A 219 -0.29 -4.80 -3.76
C VAL A 219 -0.57 -3.36 -4.15
N LYS A 220 0.07 -2.46 -3.42
CA LYS A 220 0.07 -1.02 -3.63
C LYS A 220 1.46 -0.58 -4.05
N PHE A 221 1.57 -0.06 -5.27
CA PHE A 221 2.82 0.42 -5.81
C PHE A 221 2.88 1.95 -5.75
N HIS A 222 4.06 2.47 -5.53
CA HIS A 222 4.38 3.89 -5.55
C HIS A 222 5.63 4.09 -6.39
N GLN A 223 5.64 5.10 -7.28
CA GLN A 223 6.88 5.66 -7.75
C GLN A 223 7.54 6.45 -6.63
N LEU A 224 8.84 6.49 -6.57
CA LEU A 224 9.56 7.31 -5.60
C LEU A 224 9.18 8.79 -5.77
N GLN A 225 8.84 9.42 -4.67
CA GLN A 225 8.60 10.85 -4.58
C GLN A 225 9.51 11.44 -3.49
N ILE A 226 10.34 12.39 -3.87
CA ILE A 226 11.25 13.06 -2.93
C ILE A 226 10.46 14.08 -2.11
N ILE A 227 10.28 13.79 -0.84
CA ILE A 227 9.47 14.60 0.10
C ILE A 227 10.35 15.60 0.81
N LYS A 228 9.93 16.87 0.83
CA LYS A 228 10.63 17.95 1.52
C LYS A 228 10.84 17.69 3.00
N GLY A 229 12.02 18.05 3.49
CA GLY A 229 12.41 17.93 4.90
C GLY A 229 12.71 16.49 5.35
N THR A 230 12.92 15.56 4.41
CA THR A 230 13.33 14.18 4.70
C THR A 230 14.85 14.01 4.52
N VAL A 231 15.42 12.99 5.16
CA VAL A 231 16.83 12.60 4.95
C VAL A 231 17.06 12.26 3.47
N MET A 232 16.10 11.60 2.84
CA MET A 232 16.16 11.22 1.42
C MET A 232 16.23 12.45 0.49
N GLU A 233 15.58 13.58 0.83
CA GLU A 233 15.74 14.81 0.06
C GLU A 233 17.20 15.29 0.07
N HIS A 234 17.85 15.27 1.24
CA HIS A 234 19.27 15.63 1.36
C HIS A 234 20.16 14.68 0.55
N GLU A 235 19.91 13.37 0.61
CA GLU A 235 20.65 12.40 -0.19
C GLU A 235 20.47 12.67 -1.69
N PHE A 236 19.24 12.91 -2.12
CA PHE A 236 18.92 13.18 -3.52
C PHE A 236 19.61 14.45 -4.05
N ILE A 237 19.64 15.53 -3.26
CA ILE A 237 20.33 16.78 -3.65
C ILE A 237 21.83 16.55 -3.84
N ASN A 238 22.45 15.77 -2.98
CA ASN A 238 23.88 15.52 -3.01
C ASN A 238 24.30 14.46 -4.04
N ASN A 239 23.49 13.44 -4.27
CA ASN A 239 23.80 12.30 -5.12
C ASN A 239 22.57 11.91 -5.99
N PRO A 240 22.10 12.77 -6.91
CA PRO A 240 20.88 12.51 -7.67
C PRO A 240 20.99 11.28 -8.59
N HIS A 241 22.19 10.89 -8.99
CA HIS A 241 22.44 9.73 -9.87
C HIS A 241 22.19 8.37 -9.19
N ASP A 242 22.10 8.35 -7.86
CA ASP A 242 21.79 7.13 -7.11
C ASP A 242 20.31 6.76 -7.15
N PHE A 243 19.47 7.66 -7.67
CA PHE A 243 18.00 7.54 -7.66
C PHE A 243 17.46 7.39 -9.06
N HIS A 244 16.49 6.51 -9.22
CA HIS A 244 15.73 6.41 -10.46
C HIS A 244 14.37 7.11 -10.30
N VAL A 245 14.37 8.43 -10.57
CA VAL A 245 13.12 9.22 -10.54
C VAL A 245 12.49 9.16 -11.93
N PHE A 246 11.43 8.37 -12.05
CA PHE A 246 10.73 8.16 -13.32
C PHE A 246 10.04 9.41 -13.84
N GLU A 247 10.10 9.62 -15.13
CA GLU A 247 9.14 10.45 -15.86
C GLU A 247 7.81 9.70 -16.04
N VAL A 248 6.70 10.42 -16.25
CA VAL A 248 5.35 9.84 -16.25
C VAL A 248 5.18 8.72 -17.28
N ASP A 249 5.55 8.97 -18.54
CA ASP A 249 5.35 8.01 -19.62
C ASP A 249 6.35 6.84 -19.52
N GLU A 250 7.56 7.09 -19.04
CA GLU A 250 8.55 6.07 -18.70
C GLU A 250 7.99 5.12 -17.63
N TYR A 251 7.39 5.67 -16.56
CA TYR A 251 6.80 4.85 -15.51
C TYR A 251 5.61 4.02 -16.01
N ILE A 252 4.77 4.57 -16.88
CA ILE A 252 3.68 3.82 -17.49
C ILE A 252 4.22 2.63 -18.28
N ASP A 253 5.25 2.83 -19.11
CA ASP A 253 5.87 1.77 -19.88
C ASP A 253 6.58 0.72 -19.00
N PHE A 254 7.25 1.18 -17.95
CA PHE A 254 7.83 0.30 -16.92
C PHE A 254 6.73 -0.53 -16.25
N PHE A 255 5.66 0.10 -15.78
CA PHE A 255 4.62 -0.59 -15.02
C PHE A 255 3.80 -1.57 -15.88
N VAL A 256 3.65 -1.31 -17.18
CA VAL A 256 3.07 -2.28 -18.14
C VAL A 256 3.91 -3.56 -18.15
N LYS A 257 5.22 -3.45 -18.34
CA LYS A 257 6.16 -4.60 -18.37
C LYS A 257 6.23 -5.33 -17.04
N PHE A 258 6.12 -4.60 -15.93
CA PHE A 258 6.02 -5.16 -14.58
C PHE A 258 4.73 -5.95 -14.40
N ALA A 259 3.59 -5.37 -14.78
CA ALA A 259 2.28 -5.99 -14.66
C ALA A 259 2.16 -7.29 -15.49
N GLU A 260 2.80 -7.35 -16.67
CA GLU A 260 2.85 -8.56 -17.48
C GLU A 260 3.45 -9.77 -16.76
N ARG A 261 4.36 -9.54 -15.80
CA ARG A 261 5.04 -10.56 -14.99
C ARG A 261 4.36 -10.86 -13.67
N LEU A 262 3.54 -9.91 -13.18
CA LEU A 262 2.89 -10.02 -11.88
C LEU A 262 1.79 -11.08 -11.91
N ASN A 263 1.73 -11.93 -10.86
CA ASN A 263 0.67 -12.94 -10.70
C ASN A 263 -0.74 -12.31 -10.88
N PRO A 264 -1.55 -12.79 -11.82
CA PRO A 264 -2.87 -12.23 -12.13
C PRO A 264 -3.88 -12.33 -10.98
N LYS A 265 -3.61 -13.16 -9.97
CA LYS A 265 -4.44 -13.23 -8.75
C LYS A 265 -4.25 -12.04 -7.83
N ILE A 266 -3.07 -11.40 -7.86
CA ILE A 266 -2.78 -10.23 -7.04
C ILE A 266 -3.59 -9.04 -7.54
N VAL A 267 -4.34 -8.42 -6.65
CA VAL A 267 -5.10 -7.21 -6.95
C VAL A 267 -4.17 -6.00 -6.90
N VAL A 268 -4.10 -5.25 -7.99
CA VAL A 268 -3.39 -3.97 -8.02
C VAL A 268 -4.29 -2.91 -7.39
N GLU A 269 -3.98 -2.55 -6.15
CA GLU A 269 -4.74 -1.54 -5.42
C GLU A 269 -4.47 -0.13 -5.95
N ARG A 270 -3.20 0.18 -6.12
CA ARG A 270 -2.71 1.42 -6.67
C ARG A 270 -1.37 1.16 -7.34
N PHE A 271 -1.09 1.82 -8.45
CA PHE A 271 0.21 1.73 -9.11
C PHE A 271 0.99 3.05 -9.09
N VAL A 272 0.38 4.11 -8.54
CA VAL A 272 0.94 5.46 -8.45
C VAL A 272 0.59 6.08 -7.10
N GLY A 273 1.57 6.70 -6.43
CA GLY A 273 1.35 7.51 -5.24
C GLY A 273 0.97 8.96 -5.61
N GLU A 274 0.04 9.56 -4.88
CA GLU A 274 -0.27 10.99 -4.95
C GLU A 274 0.20 11.68 -3.66
N VAL A 275 1.01 12.72 -3.80
CA VAL A 275 1.42 13.61 -2.71
C VAL A 275 1.10 15.04 -3.10
N PRO A 276 0.53 15.86 -2.20
CA PRO A 276 0.27 17.26 -2.49
C PRO A 276 1.56 18.00 -2.89
N PRO A 277 1.55 18.84 -3.95
CA PRO A 277 2.74 19.48 -4.51
C PRO A 277 3.59 20.26 -3.49
N ARG A 278 2.95 20.82 -2.45
CA ARG A 278 3.64 21.57 -1.40
C ARG A 278 4.67 20.74 -0.62
N PHE A 279 4.51 19.40 -0.61
CA PHE A 279 5.42 18.48 0.08
C PHE A 279 6.51 17.92 -0.83
N LEU A 280 6.41 18.11 -2.16
CA LEU A 280 7.37 17.54 -3.10
C LEU A 280 8.56 18.46 -3.30
N SER A 281 9.76 17.91 -3.29
CA SER A 281 10.99 18.59 -3.68
C SER A 281 11.08 18.75 -5.20
N GLN A 282 10.54 17.77 -5.94
CA GLN A 282 10.42 17.80 -7.40
C GLN A 282 8.97 17.58 -7.83
N SER A 283 8.55 18.23 -8.93
CA SER A 283 7.12 18.39 -9.25
C SER A 283 6.63 17.66 -10.50
N ALA A 284 7.42 16.80 -11.14
CA ALA A 284 7.06 16.20 -12.45
C ALA A 284 5.66 15.52 -12.45
N TRP A 285 5.23 14.95 -11.32
CA TRP A 285 3.95 14.24 -11.19
C TRP A 285 2.82 15.05 -10.55
N SER A 286 3.10 16.22 -10.00
CA SER A 286 2.23 16.96 -9.08
C SER A 286 0.92 17.46 -9.67
N LEU A 287 0.81 17.52 -10.99
CA LEU A 287 -0.37 18.01 -11.71
C LEU A 287 -1.27 16.89 -12.27
N LEU A 288 -0.84 15.64 -12.18
CA LEU A 288 -1.57 14.52 -12.73
C LEU A 288 -2.38 13.80 -11.65
N ARG A 289 -3.69 13.75 -11.82
CA ARG A 289 -4.60 13.02 -10.95
C ARG A 289 -4.52 11.53 -11.25
N ASN A 290 -4.72 10.71 -10.21
CA ASN A 290 -4.66 9.25 -10.30
C ASN A 290 -5.62 8.67 -11.38
N ASP A 291 -6.81 9.25 -11.56
CA ASP A 291 -7.74 8.83 -12.60
C ASP A 291 -7.18 9.00 -14.02
N ARG A 292 -6.40 10.07 -14.26
CA ARG A 292 -5.71 10.30 -15.54
C ARG A 292 -4.57 9.31 -15.76
N LEU A 293 -3.82 9.00 -14.72
CA LEU A 293 -2.74 8.02 -14.78
C LEU A 293 -3.27 6.60 -15.01
N ILE A 294 -4.38 6.23 -14.35
CA ILE A 294 -5.06 4.96 -14.62
C ILE A 294 -5.50 4.89 -16.07
N ALA A 295 -6.12 5.94 -16.62
CA ALA A 295 -6.55 5.97 -18.02
C ALA A 295 -5.37 5.85 -19.00
N LYS A 296 -4.22 6.51 -18.73
CA LYS A 296 -2.99 6.34 -19.53
C LYS A 296 -2.48 4.91 -19.50
N PHE A 297 -2.44 4.29 -18.31
CA PHE A 297 -2.01 2.91 -18.14
C PHE A 297 -2.91 1.93 -18.88
N GLU A 298 -4.23 2.06 -18.75
CA GLU A 298 -5.19 1.22 -19.47
C GLU A 298 -5.05 1.35 -20.99
N LYS A 299 -4.95 2.59 -21.48
CA LYS A 299 -4.72 2.87 -22.90
C LYS A 299 -3.42 2.20 -23.40
N ARG A 300 -2.33 2.28 -22.59
CA ARG A 300 -1.06 1.67 -22.96
C ARG A 300 -1.13 0.14 -23.01
N LEU A 301 -1.85 -0.49 -22.08
CA LEU A 301 -2.14 -1.93 -22.12
C LEU A 301 -2.93 -2.33 -23.39
N GLU A 302 -3.84 -1.46 -23.84
CA GLU A 302 -4.62 -1.69 -25.08
C GLU A 302 -3.73 -1.55 -26.33
N GLU A 303 -2.96 -0.48 -26.44
CA GLU A 303 -2.03 -0.23 -27.56
C GLU A 303 -1.05 -1.38 -27.76
N LEU A 304 -0.50 -1.93 -26.66
CA LEU A 304 0.43 -3.05 -26.68
C LEU A 304 -0.25 -4.42 -26.73
N ASN A 305 -1.59 -4.46 -26.77
CA ASN A 305 -2.41 -5.67 -26.69
C ASN A 305 -1.93 -6.65 -25.61
N THR A 306 -1.73 -6.12 -24.42
CA THR A 306 -1.19 -6.85 -23.27
C THR A 306 -2.09 -6.74 -22.04
N TYR A 307 -1.75 -7.51 -20.98
CA TYR A 307 -2.54 -7.58 -19.73
C TYR A 307 -1.68 -8.10 -18.58
N GLN A 308 -2.12 -7.89 -17.36
CA GLN A 308 -1.45 -8.40 -16.15
C GLN A 308 -1.31 -9.93 -16.21
N GLY A 309 -0.10 -10.41 -15.95
CA GLY A 309 0.19 -11.83 -15.87
C GLY A 309 0.32 -12.52 -17.24
N LYS A 310 0.44 -11.77 -18.34
CA LYS A 310 0.66 -12.35 -19.68
C LYS A 310 1.89 -13.24 -19.73
N TYR A 311 2.96 -12.86 -19.03
CA TYR A 311 4.22 -13.61 -18.93
C TYR A 311 4.46 -14.21 -17.54
N PHE A 312 3.44 -14.21 -16.67
CA PHE A 312 3.53 -14.87 -15.38
C PHE A 312 3.68 -16.39 -15.56
N MET A 313 4.83 -16.91 -15.24
CA MET A 313 5.09 -18.34 -15.19
C MET A 313 4.85 -18.86 -13.77
N ARG A 314 3.82 -19.68 -13.59
CA ARG A 314 3.61 -20.37 -12.32
C ARG A 314 4.76 -21.33 -12.09
N VAL A 315 5.60 -21.06 -11.10
CA VAL A 315 6.58 -22.07 -10.65
C VAL A 315 5.76 -23.27 -10.19
N LYS A 316 5.84 -24.38 -10.89
CA LYS A 316 5.29 -25.66 -10.41
C LYS A 316 6.14 -26.02 -9.18
N ASN A 317 5.57 -25.89 -7.98
CA ASN A 317 6.13 -26.57 -6.83
C ASN A 317 5.98 -28.07 -7.10
N GLU A 318 7.12 -28.73 -7.32
CA GLU A 318 7.24 -30.17 -7.32
C GLU A 318 6.94 -30.74 -5.93
#